data_82033e861f97e0236272f44b753ff260
#
_entry.id   82033e861f97e0236272f44b753ff260
#
_cell.length_a   1.000
_cell.length_b   1.000
_cell.length_c   1.000
_cell.angle_alpha   90.00
_cell.angle_beta   90.00
_cell.angle_gamma   90.00
#
_symmetry.space_group_name_H-M   'P 1'
#
loop_
_entity.id
_entity.type
_entity.pdbx_description
1 polymer ?
#
loop_
_entity_poly.entity_id
_entity_poly.type
_entity_poly.pdbx_seq_one_letter_code
_entity_poly.pdbx_strand_id
1 'polypeptide(L)'
;VTAGTGAPPDTDGDLTRSEPASRRMSASDGRGGWAASRSARTDRVIRIGLNLVGAAGAAFFAQATLRIYLQTHRPIGAAFCFEQMWVVAAYLIRRPATRVSRRWGDWLLAFGGTFAGVLFRPDGAHPQWGVTTGLVLQLVGLTICVAAFLTLGRSFGFVAADRGLVQRGPYAVVRHPIYASYLLLQLGYVFQSLSLRNALVMLIASSCNVGRILAEDRVLASNEEYCAYRSRVRWRLIPGVW
;
A
#
# COMPACT_ATOMS: atom_id res chain seq x y z
N VAL A 1 46.41 -34.18 66.79
CA VAL A 1 46.32 -33.88 68.23
C VAL A 1 44.99 -33.11 68.41
N THR A 2 44.11 -33.80 69.18
CA THR A 2 43.04 -33.34 70.06
C THR A 2 41.97 -32.37 69.51
N ALA A 3 40.74 -32.77 69.34
CA ALA A 3 39.69 -33.16 70.32
C ALA A 3 39.02 -31.95 70.97
N GLY A 4 37.72 -31.94 70.95
CA GLY A 4 36.82 -31.14 71.78
C GLY A 4 35.53 -30.78 71.09
N THR A 5 34.53 -31.61 71.03
CA THR A 5 33.32 -31.84 71.85
C THR A 5 32.57 -30.58 72.26
N GLY A 6 31.29 -30.54 71.90
CA GLY A 6 30.30 -29.71 72.56
C GLY A 6 29.04 -29.46 71.75
N ALA A 7 27.99 -30.30 71.97
CA ALA A 7 26.60 -30.00 71.69
C ALA A 7 25.87 -29.82 73.03
N PRO A 8 24.55 -29.58 73.07
CA PRO A 8 23.70 -28.46 72.56
C PRO A 8 23.12 -27.67 73.78
N PRO A 9 22.06 -26.88 73.75
CA PRO A 9 20.65 -27.31 73.63
C PRO A 9 19.69 -26.35 72.92
N ASP A 10 18.56 -26.96 72.60
CA ASP A 10 17.20 -26.48 72.34
C ASP A 10 16.80 -25.10 72.84
N THR A 11 15.94 -24.44 72.04
CA THR A 11 14.53 -24.12 72.42
C THR A 11 13.78 -23.32 71.35
N ASP A 12 12.62 -23.80 71.10
CA ASP A 12 11.37 -23.08 70.79
C ASP A 12 11.31 -22.08 69.63
N GLY A 13 10.58 -22.43 68.58
CA GLY A 13 9.18 -22.14 68.45
C GLY A 13 8.87 -20.76 67.91
N ASP A 14 8.77 -20.62 66.56
CA ASP A 14 7.66 -19.78 66.05
C ASP A 14 7.21 -20.29 64.67
N LEU A 15 6.02 -20.88 64.69
CA LEU A 15 5.26 -21.25 63.50
C LEU A 15 4.58 -20.01 62.92
N THR A 16 5.29 -19.17 62.20
CA THR A 16 4.64 -18.20 61.33
C THR A 16 4.27 -18.87 60.00
N ARG A 17 3.00 -19.24 59.94
CA ARG A 17 2.31 -19.67 58.72
C ARG A 17 2.60 -18.73 57.54
N SER A 18 3.43 -19.15 56.62
CA SER A 18 3.49 -18.53 55.31
C SER A 18 2.21 -18.88 54.53
N GLU A 19 1.29 -17.93 54.44
CA GLU A 19 0.18 -18.02 53.50
C GLU A 19 0.72 -18.15 52.08
N PRO A 20 0.12 -19.04 51.23
CA PRO A 20 0.59 -19.23 49.89
C PRO A 20 0.29 -17.97 49.06
N ALA A 21 1.28 -17.46 48.35
CA ALA A 21 1.27 -16.29 47.44
C ALA A 21 0.31 -16.43 46.22
N SER A 22 -0.56 -17.43 46.21
CA SER A 22 -1.47 -17.72 45.11
C SER A 22 -2.78 -16.94 45.11
N ARG A 23 -3.02 -16.05 46.10
CA ARG A 23 -4.29 -15.29 46.20
C ARG A 23 -4.23 -13.81 45.81
N ARG A 24 -3.07 -13.29 45.36
CA ARG A 24 -2.95 -11.87 44.92
C ARG A 24 -2.96 -11.65 43.39
N MET A 25 -3.21 -12.67 42.58
CA MET A 25 -3.17 -12.57 41.11
C MET A 25 -4.56 -12.68 40.44
N SER A 26 -5.61 -12.09 41.00
CA SER A 26 -6.92 -12.24 40.38
C SER A 26 -7.74 -10.94 40.23
N ALA A 27 -7.20 -9.77 40.56
CA ALA A 27 -8.00 -8.54 40.49
C ALA A 27 -7.50 -7.44 39.53
N SER A 28 -6.36 -7.64 38.83
CA SER A 28 -5.83 -6.64 37.88
C SER A 28 -6.04 -6.97 36.41
N ASP A 29 -6.53 -8.17 36.07
CA ASP A 29 -6.60 -8.65 34.67
C ASP A 29 -7.88 -8.23 33.91
N GLY A 30 -8.92 -7.77 34.62
CA GLY A 30 -10.18 -7.40 33.99
C GLY A 30 -10.13 -6.06 33.23
N ARG A 31 -9.34 -5.10 33.69
CA ARG A 31 -9.34 -3.74 33.11
C ARG A 31 -8.45 -3.60 31.89
N GLY A 32 -7.37 -4.37 31.79
CA GLY A 32 -6.49 -4.39 30.63
C GLY A 32 -7.16 -5.03 29.41
N GLY A 33 -7.92 -6.09 29.61
CA GLY A 33 -8.61 -6.80 28.54
C GLY A 33 -9.70 -5.96 27.83
N TRP A 34 -10.43 -5.13 28.58
CA TRP A 34 -11.48 -4.26 28.03
C TRP A 34 -10.92 -3.09 27.20
N ALA A 35 -9.83 -2.49 27.63
CA ALA A 35 -9.16 -1.41 26.89
C ALA A 35 -8.54 -1.92 25.59
N ALA A 36 -7.88 -3.08 25.64
CA ALA A 36 -7.29 -3.71 24.46
C ALA A 36 -8.35 -4.16 23.43
N SER A 37 -9.48 -4.72 23.90
CA SER A 37 -10.57 -5.15 23.01
C SER A 37 -11.31 -3.98 22.39
N ARG A 38 -11.47 -2.87 23.11
CA ARG A 38 -12.08 -1.63 22.60
C ARG A 38 -11.18 -0.97 21.54
N SER A 39 -9.87 -0.90 21.77
CA SER A 39 -8.88 -0.40 20.79
C SER A 39 -8.91 -1.25 19.51
N ALA A 40 -8.87 -2.58 19.62
CA ALA A 40 -8.90 -3.48 18.47
C ALA A 40 -10.19 -3.37 17.65
N ARG A 41 -11.34 -3.14 18.31
CA ARG A 41 -12.64 -2.92 17.64
C ARG A 41 -12.64 -1.58 16.89
N THR A 42 -12.16 -0.51 17.50
CA THR A 42 -12.06 0.82 16.89
C THR A 42 -11.14 0.79 15.67
N ASP A 43 -9.97 0.15 15.77
CA ASP A 43 -9.03 0.01 14.66
C ASP A 43 -9.63 -0.82 13.50
N ARG A 44 -10.44 -1.82 13.81
CA ARG A 44 -11.17 -2.60 12.80
C ARG A 44 -12.20 -1.74 12.07
N VAL A 45 -12.99 -0.94 12.78
CA VAL A 45 -14.02 -0.06 12.21
C VAL A 45 -13.37 1.00 11.32
N ILE A 46 -12.33 1.68 11.79
CA ILE A 46 -11.58 2.67 11.00
C ILE A 46 -11.03 2.03 9.72
N ARG A 47 -10.46 0.85 9.82
CA ARG A 47 -9.91 0.13 8.67
C ARG A 47 -10.98 -0.26 7.64
N ILE A 48 -12.14 -0.75 8.10
CA ILE A 48 -13.28 -1.05 7.21
C ILE A 48 -13.76 0.24 6.54
N GLY A 49 -13.92 1.32 7.29
CA GLY A 49 -14.31 2.62 6.75
C GLY A 49 -13.35 3.12 5.66
N LEU A 50 -12.04 3.07 5.91
CA LEU A 50 -11.02 3.45 4.92
C LEU A 50 -11.01 2.54 3.68
N ASN A 51 -11.35 1.26 3.84
CA ASN A 51 -11.49 0.35 2.70
C ASN A 51 -12.72 0.70 1.86
N LEU A 52 -13.85 0.97 2.51
CA LEU A 52 -15.09 1.35 1.83
C LEU A 52 -14.94 2.69 1.10
N VAL A 53 -14.31 3.69 1.72
CA VAL A 53 -14.02 4.98 1.07
C VAL A 53 -13.13 4.80 -0.15
N GLY A 54 -12.07 3.99 -0.03
CA GLY A 54 -11.19 3.68 -1.16
C GLY A 54 -11.92 2.92 -2.28
N ALA A 55 -12.75 1.94 -1.92
CA ALA A 55 -13.56 1.20 -2.89
C ALA A 55 -14.60 2.10 -3.58
N ALA A 56 -15.26 2.99 -2.84
CA ALA A 56 -16.22 3.96 -3.40
C ALA A 56 -15.55 4.94 -4.36
N GLY A 57 -14.35 5.44 -4.02
CA GLY A 57 -13.55 6.27 -4.93
C GLY A 57 -13.17 5.53 -6.21
N ALA A 58 -12.71 4.30 -6.10
CA ALA A 58 -12.40 3.46 -7.26
C ALA A 58 -13.66 3.14 -8.10
N ALA A 59 -14.80 2.89 -7.47
CA ALA A 59 -16.07 2.65 -8.14
C ALA A 59 -16.56 3.90 -8.91
N PHE A 60 -16.32 5.10 -8.37
CA PHE A 60 -16.60 6.34 -9.09
C PHE A 60 -15.79 6.45 -10.39
N PHE A 61 -14.48 6.13 -10.34
CA PHE A 61 -13.66 6.08 -11.56
C PHE A 61 -14.10 4.97 -12.51
N ALA A 62 -14.43 3.78 -11.99
CA ALA A 62 -14.96 2.69 -12.80
C ALA A 62 -16.23 3.10 -13.56
N GLN A 63 -17.15 3.81 -12.89
CA GLN A 63 -18.37 4.34 -13.52
C GLN A 63 -18.06 5.36 -14.63
N ALA A 64 -17.11 6.29 -14.37
CA ALA A 64 -16.71 7.27 -15.38
C ALA A 64 -16.09 6.59 -16.61
N THR A 65 -15.20 5.63 -16.40
CA THR A 65 -14.56 4.85 -17.46
C THR A 65 -15.59 4.03 -18.25
N LEU A 66 -16.55 3.40 -17.55
CA LEU A 66 -17.62 2.64 -18.18
C LEU A 66 -18.51 3.52 -19.08
N ARG A 67 -18.87 4.72 -18.62
CA ARG A 67 -19.63 5.69 -19.44
C ARG A 67 -18.87 6.03 -20.72
N ILE A 68 -17.58 6.32 -20.64
CA ILE A 68 -16.74 6.61 -21.82
C ILE A 68 -16.68 5.40 -22.74
N TYR A 69 -16.51 4.20 -22.20
CA TYR A 69 -16.52 2.96 -22.99
C TYR A 69 -17.84 2.76 -23.73
N LEU A 70 -18.98 2.92 -23.05
CA LEU A 70 -20.30 2.77 -23.66
C LEU A 70 -20.59 3.82 -24.76
N GLN A 71 -19.96 5.00 -24.68
CA GLN A 71 -20.08 6.03 -25.71
C GLN A 71 -19.15 5.82 -26.90
N THR A 72 -17.96 5.27 -26.66
CA THR A 72 -16.89 5.19 -27.68
C THR A 72 -16.72 3.80 -28.28
N HIS A 73 -17.17 2.76 -27.57
CA HIS A 73 -17.00 1.33 -27.88
C HIS A 73 -15.54 0.93 -28.21
N ARG A 74 -14.56 1.72 -27.74
CA ARG A 74 -13.15 1.44 -27.98
C ARG A 74 -12.69 0.28 -27.10
N PRO A 75 -12.05 -0.79 -27.65
CA PRO A 75 -11.64 -1.97 -26.89
C PRO A 75 -10.75 -1.66 -25.68
N ILE A 76 -9.90 -0.63 -25.79
CA ILE A 76 -9.06 -0.18 -24.68
C ILE A 76 -9.88 0.31 -23.48
N GLY A 77 -11.07 0.87 -23.73
CA GLY A 77 -12.00 1.28 -22.65
C GLY A 77 -12.49 0.10 -21.83
N ALA A 78 -12.76 -1.04 -22.45
CA ALA A 78 -13.12 -2.27 -21.74
C ALA A 78 -12.00 -2.76 -20.83
N ALA A 79 -10.73 -2.69 -21.28
CA ALA A 79 -9.59 -3.06 -20.49
C ALA A 79 -9.36 -2.13 -19.29
N PHE A 80 -9.59 -0.83 -19.44
CA PHE A 80 -9.60 0.12 -18.31
C PHE A 80 -10.75 -0.16 -17.33
N CYS A 81 -11.95 -0.52 -17.82
CA CYS A 81 -13.05 -0.93 -16.95
C CYS A 81 -12.67 -2.15 -16.11
N PHE A 82 -12.06 -3.15 -16.73
CA PHE A 82 -11.57 -4.34 -16.00
C PHE A 82 -10.54 -3.98 -14.93
N GLU A 83 -9.56 -3.13 -15.26
CA GLU A 83 -8.54 -2.67 -14.31
C GLU A 83 -9.19 -1.94 -13.13
N GLN A 84 -10.12 -1.01 -13.36
CA GLN A 84 -10.81 -0.28 -12.30
C GLN A 84 -11.67 -1.21 -11.42
N MET A 85 -12.36 -2.19 -12.00
CA MET A 85 -13.11 -3.19 -11.24
C MET A 85 -12.19 -4.02 -10.34
N TRP A 86 -10.97 -4.36 -10.84
CA TRP A 86 -9.97 -5.02 -10.03
C TRP A 86 -9.51 -4.16 -8.86
N VAL A 87 -9.30 -2.85 -9.06
CA VAL A 87 -8.94 -1.90 -7.99
C VAL A 87 -10.04 -1.85 -6.93
N VAL A 88 -11.32 -1.81 -7.30
CA VAL A 88 -12.45 -1.88 -6.36
C VAL A 88 -12.36 -3.16 -5.52
N ALA A 89 -12.22 -4.31 -6.18
CA ALA A 89 -12.09 -5.61 -5.51
C ALA A 89 -10.88 -5.64 -4.56
N ALA A 90 -9.73 -5.12 -5.02
CA ALA A 90 -8.51 -5.04 -4.22
C ALA A 90 -8.71 -4.23 -2.93
N TYR A 91 -9.45 -3.11 -2.96
CA TYR A 91 -9.80 -2.35 -1.75
C TYR A 91 -10.62 -3.16 -0.76
N LEU A 92 -11.56 -3.98 -1.23
CA LEU A 92 -12.45 -4.77 -0.37
C LEU A 92 -11.70 -5.94 0.31
N ILE A 93 -10.74 -6.56 -0.40
CA ILE A 93 -10.05 -7.78 0.07
C ILE A 93 -8.63 -7.54 0.60
N ARG A 94 -8.12 -6.30 0.59
CA ARG A 94 -6.74 -5.99 0.96
C ARG A 94 -6.39 -6.39 2.39
N ARG A 95 -5.12 -6.73 2.59
CA ARG A 95 -4.58 -7.05 3.91
C ARG A 95 -4.51 -5.80 4.80
N PRO A 96 -4.68 -5.95 6.12
CA PRO A 96 -4.38 -4.89 7.06
C PRO A 96 -2.89 -4.50 6.92
N ALA A 97 -2.60 -3.21 7.04
CA ALA A 97 -1.23 -2.73 7.07
C ALA A 97 -0.65 -2.91 8.47
N THR A 98 0.60 -3.35 8.56
CA THR A 98 1.37 -3.37 9.80
C THR A 98 1.86 -1.98 10.17
N ARG A 99 2.18 -1.17 9.15
CA ARG A 99 2.59 0.22 9.29
C ARG A 99 1.97 1.06 8.17
N VAL A 100 1.51 2.27 8.50
CA VAL A 100 0.97 3.26 7.56
C VAL A 100 1.68 4.58 7.81
N SER A 101 2.01 5.31 6.75
CA SER A 101 2.57 6.65 6.92
C SER A 101 1.58 7.58 7.63
N ARG A 102 2.07 8.27 8.66
CA ARG A 102 1.33 9.29 9.40
C ARG A 102 1.60 10.71 8.89
N ARG A 103 2.46 10.85 7.89
CA ARG A 103 2.81 12.16 7.32
C ARG A 103 1.69 12.63 6.40
N TRP A 104 1.10 13.77 6.69
CA TRP A 104 0.02 14.34 5.88
C TRP A 104 0.45 14.59 4.42
N GLY A 105 1.75 14.93 4.18
CA GLY A 105 2.30 15.07 2.85
C GLY A 105 2.22 13.79 2.01
N ASP A 106 2.40 12.61 2.60
CA ASP A 106 2.27 11.34 1.88
C ASP A 106 0.81 11.08 1.44
N TRP A 107 -0.16 11.59 2.21
CA TRP A 107 -1.57 11.55 1.85
C TRP A 107 -1.88 12.51 0.71
N LEU A 108 -1.36 13.75 0.74
CA LEU A 108 -1.51 14.69 -0.38
C LEU A 108 -0.92 14.12 -1.67
N LEU A 109 0.27 13.52 -1.60
CA LEU A 109 0.89 12.86 -2.76
C LEU A 109 0.03 11.70 -3.27
N ALA A 110 -0.57 10.90 -2.37
CA ALA A 110 -1.46 9.81 -2.76
C ALA A 110 -2.72 10.33 -3.46
N PHE A 111 -3.36 11.38 -2.92
CA PHE A 111 -4.51 12.02 -3.56
C PHE A 111 -4.12 12.68 -4.88
N GLY A 112 -3.06 13.49 -4.91
CA GLY A 112 -2.60 14.17 -6.11
C GLY A 112 -2.27 13.20 -7.24
N GLY A 113 -1.47 12.18 -6.97
CA GLY A 113 -1.09 11.17 -7.98
C GLY A 113 -2.27 10.35 -8.50
N THR A 114 -3.28 10.09 -7.66
CA THR A 114 -4.46 9.30 -8.06
C THR A 114 -5.48 10.15 -8.82
N PHE A 115 -5.79 11.35 -8.33
CA PHE A 115 -6.86 12.18 -8.89
C PHE A 115 -6.41 13.10 -10.02
N ALA A 116 -5.11 13.31 -10.23
CA ALA A 116 -4.61 14.10 -11.36
C ALA A 116 -5.11 13.58 -12.72
N GLY A 117 -5.35 12.27 -12.84
CA GLY A 117 -5.90 11.66 -14.05
C GLY A 117 -7.25 12.26 -14.52
N VAL A 118 -8.06 12.81 -13.60
CA VAL A 118 -9.33 13.46 -13.91
C VAL A 118 -9.13 14.79 -14.68
N LEU A 119 -7.95 15.38 -14.56
CA LEU A 119 -7.62 16.66 -15.17
C LEU A 119 -7.19 16.55 -16.63
N PHE A 120 -6.91 15.34 -17.13
CA PHE A 120 -6.64 15.13 -18.54
C PHE A 120 -7.87 15.49 -19.40
N ARG A 121 -7.62 16.11 -20.56
CA ARG A 121 -8.67 16.48 -21.51
C ARG A 121 -8.30 15.99 -22.90
N PRO A 122 -9.27 15.54 -23.71
CA PRO A 122 -9.07 15.18 -25.12
C PRO A 122 -9.01 16.45 -26.00
N ASP A 123 -8.14 17.38 -25.63
CA ASP A 123 -7.91 18.64 -26.33
C ASP A 123 -6.51 18.67 -26.96
N GLY A 124 -6.28 19.64 -27.86
CA GLY A 124 -5.00 19.81 -28.52
C GLY A 124 -4.88 19.06 -29.85
N ALA A 125 -3.66 18.87 -30.31
CA ALA A 125 -3.39 18.21 -31.59
C ALA A 125 -3.43 16.68 -31.44
N HIS A 126 -3.94 16.01 -32.46
CA HIS A 126 -4.04 14.55 -32.55
C HIS A 126 -3.29 14.02 -33.78
N PRO A 127 -1.95 14.16 -33.86
CA PRO A 127 -1.20 13.67 -35.00
C PRO A 127 -1.27 12.15 -35.07
N GLN A 128 -1.38 11.59 -36.28
CA GLN A 128 -1.55 10.15 -36.47
C GLN A 128 -0.45 9.31 -35.79
N TRP A 129 0.81 9.77 -35.88
CA TRP A 129 1.93 9.11 -35.18
C TRP A 129 1.75 9.12 -33.65
N GLY A 130 1.25 10.23 -33.10
CA GLY A 130 0.98 10.37 -31.67
C GLY A 130 -0.15 9.46 -31.20
N VAL A 131 -1.23 9.34 -32.00
CA VAL A 131 -2.34 8.42 -31.72
C VAL A 131 -1.85 6.97 -31.68
N THR A 132 -1.06 6.55 -32.69
CA THR A 132 -0.55 5.18 -32.78
C THR A 132 0.45 4.87 -31.66
N THR A 133 1.46 5.73 -31.49
CA THR A 133 2.47 5.54 -30.45
C THR A 133 1.84 5.59 -29.05
N GLY A 134 0.91 6.52 -28.83
CA GLY A 134 0.20 6.64 -27.57
C GLY A 134 -0.67 5.42 -27.25
N LEU A 135 -1.31 4.83 -28.26
CA LEU A 135 -2.07 3.59 -28.07
C LEU A 135 -1.14 2.43 -27.66
N VAL A 136 0.02 2.27 -28.34
CA VAL A 136 1.00 1.23 -27.98
C VAL A 136 1.49 1.41 -26.55
N LEU A 137 1.87 2.64 -26.16
CA LEU A 137 2.29 2.92 -24.79
C LEU A 137 1.20 2.60 -23.76
N GLN A 138 -0.05 2.94 -24.05
CA GLN A 138 -1.16 2.63 -23.16
C GLN A 138 -1.40 1.12 -23.06
N LEU A 139 -1.33 0.36 -24.15
CA LEU A 139 -1.49 -1.08 -24.12
C LEU A 139 -0.37 -1.76 -23.31
N VAL A 140 0.88 -1.35 -23.50
CA VAL A 140 2.01 -1.84 -22.70
C VAL A 140 1.85 -1.45 -21.23
N GLY A 141 1.55 -0.18 -20.95
CA GLY A 141 1.31 0.31 -19.60
C GLY A 141 0.18 -0.44 -18.89
N LEU A 142 -0.95 -0.64 -19.57
CA LEU A 142 -2.10 -1.37 -19.03
C LEU A 142 -1.76 -2.85 -18.76
N THR A 143 -1.02 -3.49 -19.64
CA THR A 143 -0.57 -4.88 -19.44
C THR A 143 0.30 -4.99 -18.19
N ILE A 144 1.28 -4.08 -18.02
CA ILE A 144 2.13 -4.03 -16.82
C ILE A 144 1.28 -3.74 -15.57
N CYS A 145 0.32 -2.82 -15.68
CA CYS A 145 -0.59 -2.44 -14.58
C CYS A 145 -1.39 -3.64 -14.09
N VAL A 146 -2.07 -4.33 -14.99
CA VAL A 146 -2.87 -5.52 -14.69
C VAL A 146 -1.99 -6.62 -14.09
N ALA A 147 -0.86 -6.93 -14.71
CA ALA A 147 0.09 -7.93 -14.21
C ALA A 147 0.60 -7.57 -12.80
N ALA A 148 0.91 -6.31 -12.55
CA ALA A 148 1.37 -5.83 -11.25
C ALA A 148 0.26 -5.93 -10.20
N PHE A 149 -0.96 -5.51 -10.49
CA PHE A 149 -2.10 -5.61 -9.58
C PHE A 149 -2.47 -7.07 -9.26
N LEU A 150 -2.50 -7.95 -10.26
CA LEU A 150 -2.76 -9.39 -10.06
C LEU A 150 -1.69 -10.02 -9.19
N THR A 151 -0.43 -9.64 -9.41
CA THR A 151 0.70 -10.15 -8.63
C THR A 151 0.68 -9.63 -7.19
N LEU A 152 0.36 -8.34 -6.99
CA LEU A 152 0.27 -7.69 -5.68
C LEU A 152 -0.92 -8.22 -4.86
N GLY A 153 -2.04 -8.48 -5.52
CA GLY A 153 -3.24 -9.05 -4.92
C GLY A 153 -3.69 -8.27 -3.69
N ARG A 154 -3.71 -8.93 -2.54
CA ARG A 154 -4.19 -8.36 -1.27
C ARG A 154 -3.21 -7.38 -0.59
N SER A 155 -1.98 -7.25 -1.11
CA SER A 155 -0.97 -6.30 -0.57
C SER A 155 -1.13 -4.87 -1.07
N PHE A 156 -2.15 -4.60 -1.90
CA PHE A 156 -2.44 -3.29 -2.46
C PHE A 156 -2.76 -2.22 -1.40
N GLY A 157 -2.31 -0.98 -1.63
CA GLY A 157 -2.58 0.17 -0.77
C GLY A 157 -2.61 1.51 -1.49
N PHE A 158 -3.46 2.44 -1.01
CA PHE A 158 -3.57 3.80 -1.53
C PHE A 158 -2.46 4.72 -1.00
N VAL A 159 -2.12 4.58 0.27
CA VAL A 159 -1.05 5.32 0.95
C VAL A 159 0.07 4.36 1.31
N ALA A 160 1.29 4.88 1.36
CA ALA A 160 2.49 4.16 1.74
C ALA A 160 2.27 3.36 3.04
N ALA A 161 2.36 2.03 2.94
CA ALA A 161 2.07 1.12 4.04
C ALA A 161 2.69 -0.25 3.79
N ASP A 162 3.12 -0.91 4.86
CA ASP A 162 3.59 -2.30 4.83
C ASP A 162 2.38 -3.26 4.93
N ARG A 163 2.15 -4.09 3.90
CA ARG A 163 1.09 -5.11 3.82
C ARG A 163 1.62 -6.48 3.41
N GLY A 164 2.92 -6.67 3.54
CA GLY A 164 3.63 -7.85 3.08
C GLY A 164 4.27 -7.64 1.71
N LEU A 165 5.47 -8.13 1.59
CA LEU A 165 6.33 -7.94 0.43
C LEU A 165 5.97 -8.92 -0.69
N VAL A 166 5.91 -8.41 -1.91
CA VAL A 166 5.73 -9.19 -3.15
C VAL A 166 6.96 -8.99 -4.02
N GLN A 167 7.61 -10.10 -4.44
CA GLN A 167 8.90 -10.09 -5.12
C GLN A 167 8.89 -10.85 -6.46
N ARG A 168 7.73 -11.20 -6.97
CA ARG A 168 7.53 -12.01 -8.19
C ARG A 168 6.87 -11.20 -9.31
N GLY A 169 6.82 -11.78 -10.52
CA GLY A 169 6.24 -11.12 -11.67
C GLY A 169 6.93 -9.79 -11.98
N PRO A 170 6.20 -8.72 -12.30
CA PRO A 170 6.79 -7.41 -12.58
C PRO A 170 7.65 -6.85 -11.44
N TYR A 171 7.39 -7.25 -10.18
CA TYR A 171 8.18 -6.87 -9.01
C TYR A 171 9.56 -7.54 -8.95
N ALA A 172 9.81 -8.56 -9.75
CA ALA A 172 11.16 -9.12 -9.89
C ALA A 172 12.07 -8.27 -10.78
N VAL A 173 11.51 -7.37 -11.59
CA VAL A 173 12.23 -6.51 -12.54
C VAL A 173 12.43 -5.10 -11.98
N VAL A 174 11.33 -4.49 -11.50
CA VAL A 174 11.34 -3.16 -10.87
C VAL A 174 10.54 -3.19 -9.58
N ARG A 175 10.90 -2.33 -8.62
CA ARG A 175 10.25 -2.31 -7.30
C ARG A 175 8.84 -1.72 -7.32
N HIS A 176 8.56 -0.83 -8.27
CA HIS A 176 7.31 -0.09 -8.34
C HIS A 176 6.64 -0.18 -9.73
N PRO A 177 6.29 -1.39 -10.21
CA PRO A 177 5.77 -1.59 -11.57
C PRO A 177 4.43 -0.89 -11.82
N ILE A 178 3.59 -0.70 -10.80
CA ILE A 178 2.33 0.06 -10.91
C ILE A 178 2.63 1.52 -11.28
N TYR A 179 3.61 2.15 -10.66
CA TYR A 179 3.95 3.53 -11.01
C TYR A 179 4.65 3.64 -12.37
N ALA A 180 5.43 2.63 -12.77
CA ALA A 180 5.99 2.54 -14.12
C ALA A 180 4.86 2.46 -15.17
N SER A 181 3.83 1.67 -14.91
CA SER A 181 2.67 1.58 -15.79
C SER A 181 1.90 2.90 -15.88
N TYR A 182 1.70 3.61 -14.77
CA TYR A 182 1.04 4.92 -14.79
C TYR A 182 1.81 5.94 -15.62
N LEU A 183 3.14 5.94 -15.57
CA LEU A 183 3.95 6.81 -16.41
C LEU A 183 3.72 6.51 -17.90
N LEU A 184 3.68 5.25 -18.31
CA LEU A 184 3.42 4.84 -19.70
C LEU A 184 1.99 5.21 -20.14
N LEU A 185 0.99 5.00 -19.28
CA LEU A 185 -0.40 5.35 -19.56
C LEU A 185 -0.57 6.87 -19.77
N GLN A 186 0.04 7.68 -18.90
CA GLN A 186 -0.01 9.14 -18.97
C GLN A 186 0.74 9.66 -20.19
N LEU A 187 1.93 9.13 -20.47
CA LEU A 187 2.71 9.50 -21.64
C LEU A 187 1.97 9.15 -22.94
N GLY A 188 1.35 7.95 -22.97
CA GLY A 188 0.52 7.53 -24.08
C GLY A 188 -0.68 8.46 -24.30
N TYR A 189 -1.31 8.94 -23.22
CA TYR A 189 -2.40 9.92 -23.34
C TYR A 189 -1.91 11.26 -23.88
N VAL A 190 -0.77 11.77 -23.39
CA VAL A 190 -0.19 13.03 -23.86
C VAL A 190 0.14 12.95 -25.36
N PHE A 191 0.66 11.83 -25.86
CA PHE A 191 0.94 11.64 -27.28
C PHE A 191 -0.34 11.61 -28.12
N GLN A 192 -1.44 11.04 -27.60
CA GLN A 192 -2.73 11.03 -28.32
C GLN A 192 -3.43 12.40 -28.32
N SER A 193 -3.15 13.25 -27.34
CA SER A 193 -3.76 14.56 -27.16
C SER A 193 -2.67 15.57 -26.75
N LEU A 194 -1.91 16.03 -27.75
CA LEU A 194 -0.80 16.94 -27.53
C LEU A 194 -1.31 18.32 -27.14
N SER A 195 -1.25 18.61 -25.83
CA SER A 195 -1.52 19.94 -25.29
C SER A 195 -0.59 20.25 -24.11
N LEU A 196 -0.28 21.52 -23.94
CA LEU A 196 0.53 21.98 -22.79
C LEU A 196 -0.14 21.61 -21.47
N ARG A 197 -1.48 21.69 -21.43
CA ARG A 197 -2.27 21.28 -20.26
C ARG A 197 -2.03 19.81 -19.91
N ASN A 198 -2.16 18.90 -20.86
CA ASN A 198 -1.96 17.47 -20.63
C ASN A 198 -0.51 17.15 -20.21
N ALA A 199 0.47 17.84 -20.80
CA ALA A 199 1.86 17.72 -20.40
C ALA A 199 2.10 18.19 -18.94
N LEU A 200 1.50 19.30 -18.53
CA LEU A 200 1.57 19.80 -17.15
C LEU A 200 0.87 18.85 -16.17
N VAL A 201 -0.31 18.33 -16.53
CA VAL A 201 -1.03 17.34 -15.70
C VAL A 201 -0.17 16.08 -15.51
N MET A 202 0.45 15.57 -16.58
CA MET A 202 1.36 14.44 -16.52
C MET A 202 2.56 14.73 -15.61
N LEU A 203 3.16 15.91 -15.73
CA LEU A 203 4.31 16.32 -14.89
C LEU A 203 3.91 16.34 -13.41
N ILE A 204 2.78 16.93 -13.06
CA ILE A 204 2.26 16.98 -11.67
C ILE A 204 1.96 15.57 -11.16
N ALA A 205 1.24 14.76 -11.93
CA ALA A 205 0.89 13.39 -11.55
C ALA A 205 2.12 12.52 -11.34
N SER A 206 3.10 12.61 -12.26
CA SER A 206 4.37 11.87 -12.16
C SER A 206 5.20 12.32 -10.97
N SER A 207 5.27 13.62 -10.68
CA SER A 207 5.95 14.15 -9.49
C SER A 207 5.30 13.64 -8.20
N CYS A 208 3.98 13.62 -8.12
CA CYS A 208 3.27 13.01 -6.99
C CYS A 208 3.58 11.51 -6.86
N ASN A 209 3.62 10.77 -7.96
CA ASN A 209 3.94 9.35 -7.96
C ASN A 209 5.39 9.08 -7.53
N VAL A 210 6.35 9.91 -7.96
CA VAL A 210 7.74 9.85 -7.45
C VAL A 210 7.77 10.08 -5.93
N GLY A 211 7.06 11.07 -5.43
CA GLY A 211 6.94 11.31 -3.99
C GLY A 211 6.33 10.12 -3.24
N ARG A 212 5.33 9.45 -3.83
CA ARG A 212 4.74 8.21 -3.28
C ARG A 212 5.74 7.07 -3.22
N ILE A 213 6.52 6.85 -4.26
CA ILE A 213 7.59 5.85 -4.30
C ILE A 213 8.57 6.07 -3.15
N LEU A 214 9.01 7.33 -2.96
CA LEU A 214 9.93 7.68 -1.87
C LEU A 214 9.29 7.48 -0.49
N ALA A 215 8.00 7.74 -0.36
CA ALA A 215 7.25 7.49 0.87
C ALA A 215 7.12 5.98 1.15
N GLU A 216 6.83 5.16 0.13
CA GLU A 216 6.76 3.71 0.25
C GLU A 216 8.11 3.11 0.60
N ASP A 217 9.19 3.50 -0.10
CA ASP A 217 10.56 3.07 0.21
C ASP A 217 10.93 3.39 1.67
N ARG A 218 10.52 4.57 2.18
CA ARG A 218 10.78 5.00 3.56
C ARG A 218 10.02 4.15 4.59
N VAL A 219 8.74 3.86 4.34
CA VAL A 219 7.92 3.04 5.25
C VAL A 219 8.44 1.60 5.29
N LEU A 220 8.85 1.07 4.14
CA LEU A 220 9.34 -0.29 4.00
C LEU A 220 10.81 -0.46 4.45
N ALA A 221 11.60 0.61 4.52
CA ALA A 221 13.03 0.56 4.88
C ALA A 221 13.31 -0.05 6.26
N SER A 222 12.32 -0.10 7.14
CA SER A 222 12.43 -0.75 8.46
C SER A 222 12.15 -2.26 8.42
N ASN A 223 11.82 -2.82 7.26
CA ASN A 223 11.60 -4.25 7.06
C ASN A 223 12.86 -4.87 6.45
N GLU A 224 13.47 -5.83 7.15
CA GLU A 224 14.71 -6.49 6.72
C GLU A 224 14.54 -7.23 5.39
N GLU A 225 13.38 -7.88 5.19
CA GLU A 225 13.06 -8.55 3.94
C GLU A 225 13.02 -7.57 2.76
N TYR A 226 12.50 -6.35 2.99
CA TYR A 226 12.54 -5.29 1.98
C TYR A 226 13.96 -4.81 1.68
N CYS A 227 14.83 -4.70 2.68
CA CYS A 227 16.23 -4.34 2.48
C CYS A 227 16.96 -5.37 1.62
N ALA A 228 16.74 -6.66 1.88
CA ALA A 228 17.26 -7.76 1.08
C ALA A 228 16.69 -7.79 -0.35
N TYR A 229 15.40 -7.48 -0.52
CA TYR A 229 14.78 -7.34 -1.84
C TYR A 229 15.35 -6.17 -2.63
N ARG A 230 15.51 -5.00 -1.99
CA ARG A 230 16.08 -3.79 -2.59
C ARG A 230 17.52 -3.98 -3.09
N SER A 231 18.34 -4.82 -2.44
CA SER A 231 19.69 -5.12 -2.90
C SER A 231 19.70 -5.96 -4.17
N ARG A 232 18.70 -6.82 -4.38
CA ARG A 232 18.53 -7.65 -5.59
C ARG A 232 17.87 -6.89 -6.73
N VAL A 233 16.76 -6.19 -6.47
CA VAL A 233 16.02 -5.41 -7.45
C VAL A 233 16.36 -3.94 -7.28
N ARG A 234 17.38 -3.47 -8.04
CA ARG A 234 17.94 -2.13 -7.90
C ARG A 234 17.01 -1.03 -8.43
N TRP A 235 16.26 -1.34 -9.50
CA TRP A 235 15.47 -0.37 -10.24
C TRP A 235 14.13 -0.09 -9.58
N ARG A 236 13.77 1.20 -9.49
CA ARG A 236 12.46 1.60 -8.96
C ARG A 236 11.36 1.54 -10.02
N LEU A 237 11.59 2.20 -11.17
CA LEU A 237 10.61 2.35 -12.24
C LEU A 237 11.11 1.81 -13.57
N ILE A 238 12.32 2.24 -14.00
CA ILE A 238 12.85 2.01 -15.33
C ILE A 238 14.18 1.27 -15.19
N PRO A 239 14.27 0.05 -15.72
CA PRO A 239 15.51 -0.72 -15.70
C PRO A 239 16.64 0.08 -16.37
N GLY A 240 17.78 0.15 -15.71
CA GLY A 240 18.94 0.87 -16.20
C GLY A 240 18.96 2.38 -15.90
N VAL A 241 17.84 2.98 -15.41
CA VAL A 241 17.75 4.43 -15.18
C VAL A 241 17.53 4.75 -13.70
N TRP A 242 16.47 4.26 -13.11
CA TRP A 242 16.08 4.61 -11.72
C TRP A 242 15.25 3.53 -11.03
#